data_e4c8db7150fa5a0119582932da0e1400
#
_entry.id   e4c8db7150fa5a0119582932da0e1400
#
_cell.length_a   1.000
_cell.length_b   1.000
_cell.length_c   1.000
_cell.angle_alpha   90.00
_cell.angle_beta   90.00
_cell.angle_gamma   90.00
#
_symmetry.space_group_name_H-M   'P 1'
#
loop_
_entity.id
_entity.type
_entity.pdbx_description
1 polymer ?
#
loop_
_entity_poly.entity_id
_entity_poly.type
_entity_poly.pdbx_seq_one_letter_code
_entity_poly.pdbx_strand_id
1 'polypeptide(L)'
;MQNPDARTAAAEFIADQKARFSFICVGSPQQEMIAAEAAKLGTASGMAFCIGAALEFITGQTKRAPVLARRLGLEWAHRLLTDPRRLWRRYLVEGPAIFLLAYRWRKSAA
;
A
#
# COMPACT_ATOMS: atom_id res chain seq x y z
N MET A 1 -5.54 -11.34 4.74
CA MET A 1 -4.90 -10.79 5.95
C MET A 1 -5.76 -9.72 6.64
N GLN A 2 -7.04 -10.00 6.81
CA GLN A 2 -7.94 -9.14 7.61
C GLN A 2 -8.00 -9.57 9.10
N ASN A 3 -7.20 -10.58 9.47
CA ASN A 3 -7.13 -11.06 10.83
C ASN A 3 -6.21 -10.14 11.65
N PRO A 4 -6.69 -9.52 12.73
CA PRO A 4 -5.88 -8.68 13.62
C PRO A 4 -4.69 -9.45 14.23
N ASP A 5 -4.86 -10.73 14.55
CA ASP A 5 -3.79 -11.54 15.12
C ASP A 5 -2.61 -11.71 14.16
N ALA A 6 -2.89 -11.87 12.87
CA ALA A 6 -1.85 -11.97 11.85
C ALA A 6 -1.07 -10.66 11.66
N ARG A 7 -1.74 -9.50 11.87
CA ARG A 7 -1.05 -8.19 11.84
C ARG A 7 -0.13 -8.02 13.03
N THR A 8 -0.61 -8.33 14.20
CA THR A 8 0.17 -8.24 15.44
C THR A 8 1.39 -9.15 15.35
N ALA A 9 1.23 -10.40 14.91
CA ALA A 9 2.33 -11.31 14.70
C ALA A 9 3.37 -10.78 13.69
N ALA A 10 2.92 -10.15 12.61
CA ALA A 10 3.81 -9.54 11.63
C ALA A 10 4.56 -8.32 12.21
N ALA A 11 3.90 -7.50 13.03
CA ALA A 11 4.51 -6.36 13.70
C ALA A 11 5.57 -6.80 14.72
N GLU A 12 5.27 -7.82 15.52
CA GLU A 12 6.21 -8.43 16.47
C GLU A 12 7.42 -9.01 15.74
N PHE A 13 7.19 -9.74 14.64
CA PHE A 13 8.27 -10.26 13.82
C PHE A 13 9.22 -9.16 13.34
N ILE A 14 8.69 -8.03 12.85
CA ILE A 14 9.50 -6.88 12.41
C ILE A 14 10.31 -6.31 13.58
N ALA A 15 9.69 -6.17 14.74
CA ALA A 15 10.35 -5.64 15.94
C ALA A 15 11.49 -6.54 16.42
N ASP A 16 11.29 -7.85 16.40
CA ASP A 16 12.25 -8.86 16.87
C ASP A 16 13.49 -8.95 15.97
N GLN A 17 13.35 -8.70 14.67
CA GLN A 17 14.47 -8.79 13.72
C GLN A 17 15.54 -7.71 13.97
N LYS A 18 15.20 -6.59 14.59
CA LYS A 18 16.11 -5.42 14.82
C LYS A 18 16.86 -4.98 13.56
N ALA A 19 16.21 -5.11 12.42
CA ALA A 19 16.79 -4.81 11.12
C ALA A 19 16.93 -3.29 10.92
N ARG A 20 18.00 -2.86 10.22
CA ARG A 20 18.16 -1.45 9.84
C ARG A 20 17.09 -1.01 8.84
N PHE A 21 16.70 -1.90 7.92
CA PHE A 21 15.67 -1.66 6.91
C PHE A 21 14.72 -2.85 6.84
N SER A 22 13.43 -2.57 6.86
CA SER A 22 12.37 -3.55 6.70
C SER A 22 11.47 -3.15 5.52
N PHE A 23 11.15 -4.09 4.64
CA PHE A 23 10.27 -3.85 3.50
C PHE A 23 8.95 -4.59 3.70
N ILE A 24 7.85 -3.84 3.80
CA ILE A 24 6.51 -4.39 4.00
C ILE A 24 5.78 -4.38 2.66
N CYS A 25 5.49 -5.56 2.11
CA CYS A 25 5.02 -5.76 0.75
C CYS A 25 3.64 -6.41 0.66
N VAL A 26 2.80 -6.28 1.69
CA VAL A 26 1.49 -6.96 1.74
C VAL A 26 0.34 -6.15 1.14
N GLY A 27 0.64 -5.01 0.56
CA GLY A 27 -0.36 -4.11 -0.04
C GLY A 27 -1.05 -3.20 0.98
N SER A 28 -1.59 -2.10 0.46
CA SER A 28 -2.33 -1.10 1.25
C SER A 28 -3.79 -1.57 1.49
N PRO A 29 -4.41 -1.30 2.65
CA PRO A 29 -3.89 -0.55 3.80
C PRO A 29 -3.15 -1.42 4.83
N GLN A 30 -2.96 -2.72 4.58
CA GLN A 30 -2.41 -3.65 5.57
C GLN A 30 -0.97 -3.32 5.95
N GLN A 31 -0.14 -2.94 4.98
CA GLN A 31 1.26 -2.60 5.22
C GLN A 31 1.40 -1.39 6.16
N GLU A 32 0.58 -0.37 6.00
CA GLU A 32 0.56 0.82 6.85
C GLU A 32 0.10 0.48 8.27
N MET A 33 -0.88 -0.41 8.39
CA MET A 33 -1.38 -0.88 9.68
C MET A 33 -0.33 -1.71 10.43
N ILE A 34 0.39 -2.59 9.74
CA ILE A 34 1.50 -3.38 10.32
C ILE A 34 2.63 -2.44 10.77
N ALA A 35 3.01 -1.47 9.93
CA ALA A 35 4.03 -0.49 10.28
C ALA A 35 3.65 0.32 11.52
N ALA A 36 2.39 0.76 11.61
CA ALA A 36 1.88 1.49 12.76
C ALA A 36 1.87 0.64 14.04
N GLU A 37 1.51 -0.63 13.96
CA GLU A 37 1.56 -1.55 15.10
C GLU A 37 3.01 -1.81 15.55
N ALA A 38 3.92 -2.06 14.61
CA ALA A 38 5.35 -2.23 14.93
C ALA A 38 5.93 -0.99 15.62
N ALA A 39 5.56 0.21 15.18
CA ALA A 39 5.98 1.45 15.81
C ALA A 39 5.42 1.61 17.24
N LYS A 40 4.19 1.18 17.50
CA LYS A 40 3.57 1.22 18.83
C LYS A 40 4.21 0.28 19.84
N LEU A 41 4.80 -0.83 19.39
CA LEU A 41 5.52 -1.76 20.28
C LEU A 41 6.71 -1.10 20.95
N GLY A 42 7.29 -0.06 20.36
CA GLY A 42 8.44 0.68 20.92
C GLY A 42 9.75 -0.11 20.93
N THR A 43 9.74 -1.37 20.55
CA THR A 43 10.91 -2.26 20.48
C THR A 43 11.47 -2.40 19.07
N ALA A 44 10.72 -1.97 18.06
CA ALA A 44 11.16 -1.94 16.67
C ALA A 44 12.30 -0.94 16.48
N SER A 45 13.30 -1.32 15.71
CA SER A 45 14.44 -0.48 15.37
C SER A 45 14.56 -0.31 13.85
N GLY A 46 15.30 0.72 13.43
CA GLY A 46 15.53 0.95 12.00
C GLY A 46 14.38 1.65 11.30
N MET A 47 14.28 1.46 9.99
CA MET A 47 13.30 2.11 9.12
C MET A 47 12.49 1.08 8.35
N ALA A 48 11.16 1.21 8.35
CA ALA A 48 10.26 0.36 7.60
C ALA A 48 9.71 1.10 6.37
N PHE A 49 9.74 0.44 5.23
CA PHE A 49 9.23 0.94 3.95
C PHE A 49 8.00 0.14 3.52
N CYS A 50 6.86 0.82 3.39
CA CYS A 50 5.63 0.25 2.85
C CYS A 50 5.66 0.37 1.33
N ILE A 51 6.20 -0.62 0.64
CA ILE A 51 6.46 -0.58 -0.80
C ILE A 51 5.42 -1.31 -1.66
N GLY A 52 4.45 -1.98 -1.02
CA GLY A 52 3.36 -2.65 -1.74
C GLY A 52 3.86 -3.61 -2.81
N ALA A 53 3.34 -3.45 -4.03
CA ALA A 53 3.67 -4.29 -5.18
C ALA A 53 5.04 -3.98 -5.84
N ALA A 54 5.84 -3.08 -5.29
CA ALA A 54 7.11 -2.69 -5.93
C ALA A 54 8.05 -3.89 -6.12
N LEU A 55 8.08 -4.80 -5.16
CA LEU A 55 8.90 -6.01 -5.24
C LEU A 55 8.44 -6.95 -6.37
N GLU A 56 7.13 -7.07 -6.59
CA GLU A 56 6.55 -7.88 -7.67
C GLU A 56 6.98 -7.36 -9.05
N PHE A 57 7.11 -6.06 -9.22
CA PHE A 57 7.63 -5.45 -10.46
C PHE A 57 9.12 -5.71 -10.66
N ILE A 58 9.91 -5.69 -9.59
CA ILE A 58 11.35 -5.93 -9.66
C ILE A 58 11.63 -7.39 -10.00
N THR A 59 10.86 -8.32 -9.40
CA THR A 59 11.00 -9.76 -9.63
C THR A 59 10.37 -10.24 -10.94
N GLY A 60 9.65 -9.36 -11.66
CA GLY A 60 8.98 -9.69 -12.92
C GLY A 60 7.71 -10.53 -12.77
N GLN A 61 7.23 -10.75 -11.56
CA GLN A 61 5.97 -11.48 -11.31
C GLN A 61 4.75 -10.71 -11.85
N THR A 62 4.80 -9.38 -11.80
CA THR A 62 3.75 -8.53 -12.37
C THR A 62 4.33 -7.67 -13.49
N LYS A 63 3.74 -7.78 -14.69
CA LYS A 63 4.14 -6.95 -15.83
C LYS A 63 3.67 -5.52 -15.64
N ARG A 64 4.57 -4.57 -15.86
CA ARG A 64 4.20 -3.15 -15.91
C ARG A 64 3.35 -2.85 -17.14
N ALA A 65 2.50 -1.84 -17.03
CA ALA A 65 1.77 -1.30 -18.15
C ALA A 65 2.72 -0.88 -19.30
N PRO A 66 2.28 -0.99 -20.57
CA PRO A 66 3.04 -0.51 -21.71
C PRO A 66 3.51 0.94 -21.52
N VAL A 67 4.65 1.28 -22.12
CA VAL A 67 5.26 2.62 -21.99
C VAL A 67 4.27 3.72 -22.37
N LEU A 68 3.47 3.50 -23.42
CA LEU A 68 2.45 4.45 -23.86
C LEU A 68 1.38 4.71 -22.80
N ALA A 69 0.85 3.65 -22.18
CA ALA A 69 -0.13 3.77 -21.10
C ALA A 69 0.44 4.52 -19.89
N ARG A 70 1.72 4.29 -19.57
CA ARG A 70 2.41 5.01 -18.49
C ARG A 70 2.58 6.50 -18.81
N ARG A 71 2.95 6.84 -20.03
CA ARG A 71 3.11 8.24 -20.49
C ARG A 71 1.79 9.00 -20.49
N LEU A 72 0.68 8.32 -20.79
CA LEU A 72 -0.67 8.91 -20.79
C LEU A 72 -1.32 8.93 -19.39
N GLY A 73 -0.65 8.44 -18.35
CA GLY A 73 -1.23 8.36 -17.00
C GLY A 73 -2.32 7.30 -16.86
N LEU A 74 -2.42 6.36 -17.81
CA LEU A 74 -3.43 5.30 -17.86
C LEU A 74 -2.97 3.99 -17.20
N GLU A 75 -1.92 4.02 -16.40
CA GLU A 75 -1.42 2.83 -15.70
C GLU A 75 -2.49 2.22 -14.77
N TRP A 76 -3.27 3.06 -14.11
CA TRP A 76 -4.40 2.62 -13.28
C TRP A 76 -5.48 1.87 -14.08
N ALA A 77 -5.78 2.32 -15.30
CA ALA A 77 -6.74 1.67 -16.17
C ALA A 77 -6.22 0.31 -16.65
N HIS A 78 -4.95 0.22 -17.00
CA HIS A 78 -4.30 -1.05 -17.35
C HIS A 78 -4.37 -2.04 -16.18
N ARG A 79 -4.09 -1.60 -14.96
CA ARG A 79 -4.20 -2.44 -13.75
C ARG A 79 -5.64 -2.90 -13.50
N LEU A 80 -6.60 -2.00 -13.69
CA LEU A 80 -8.02 -2.33 -13.53
C LEU A 80 -8.46 -3.39 -14.54
N LEU A 81 -7.98 -3.34 -15.78
CA LEU A 81 -8.27 -4.35 -16.82
C LEU A 81 -7.58 -5.69 -16.55
N THR A 82 -6.39 -5.66 -15.93
CA THR A 82 -5.62 -6.87 -15.63
C THR A 82 -6.18 -7.63 -14.42
N ASP A 83 -6.65 -6.91 -13.40
CA ASP A 83 -7.22 -7.49 -12.18
C ASP A 83 -8.50 -6.74 -11.76
N PRO A 84 -9.61 -6.87 -12.54
CA PRO A 84 -10.81 -6.08 -12.31
C PRO A 84 -11.49 -6.42 -11.00
N ARG A 85 -11.50 -7.69 -10.58
CA ARG A 85 -12.21 -8.12 -9.37
C ARG A 85 -11.65 -7.51 -8.09
N ARG A 86 -10.34 -7.32 -8.03
CA ARG A 86 -9.67 -6.76 -6.85
C ARG A 86 -9.65 -5.25 -6.84
N LEU A 87 -9.54 -4.62 -8.03
CA LEU A 87 -9.22 -3.21 -8.16
C LEU A 87 -10.41 -2.31 -8.48
N TRP A 88 -11.53 -2.85 -9.02
CA TRP A 88 -12.68 -2.04 -9.41
C TRP A 88 -13.25 -1.22 -8.24
N ARG A 89 -13.42 -1.87 -7.08
CA ARG A 89 -13.94 -1.21 -5.87
C ARG A 89 -13.01 -0.09 -5.41
N ARG A 90 -11.71 -0.36 -5.40
CA ARG A 90 -10.69 0.61 -4.98
C ARG A 90 -10.64 1.83 -5.90
N TYR A 91 -10.73 1.63 -7.22
CA TYR A 91 -10.63 2.72 -8.17
C TYR A 91 -11.95 3.45 -8.45
N LEU A 92 -13.07 2.75 -8.45
CA LEU A 92 -14.37 3.30 -8.84
C LEU A 92 -15.23 3.73 -7.64
N VAL A 93 -15.03 3.12 -6.47
CA VAL A 93 -15.81 3.42 -5.26
C VAL A 93 -14.99 4.20 -4.24
N GLU A 94 -13.81 3.71 -3.89
CA GLU A 94 -12.97 4.33 -2.85
C GLU A 94 -12.13 5.49 -3.40
N GLY A 95 -11.65 5.39 -4.65
CA GLY A 95 -10.84 6.42 -5.30
C GLY A 95 -11.53 7.79 -5.38
N PRO A 96 -12.77 7.89 -5.87
CA PRO A 96 -13.49 9.17 -5.96
C PRO A 96 -13.69 9.86 -4.61
N ALA A 97 -13.77 9.12 -3.51
CA ALA A 97 -13.90 9.68 -2.17
C ALA A 97 -12.73 10.61 -1.79
N ILE A 98 -11.54 10.38 -2.36
CA ILE A 98 -10.37 11.23 -2.11
C ILE A 98 -10.57 12.67 -2.61
N PHE A 99 -11.30 12.83 -3.72
CA PHE A 99 -11.62 14.16 -4.25
C PHE A 99 -12.58 14.92 -3.33
N LEU A 100 -13.55 14.22 -2.73
CA LEU A 100 -14.45 14.79 -1.73
C LEU A 100 -13.68 15.19 -0.47
N LEU A 101 -12.75 14.35 -0.01
CA LEU A 101 -11.90 14.65 1.14
C LEU A 101 -11.00 15.85 0.86
N ALA A 102 -10.36 15.91 -0.31
CA ALA A 102 -9.52 17.02 -0.71
C ALA A 102 -10.32 18.33 -0.82
N TYR A 103 -11.52 18.28 -1.38
CA TYR A 103 -12.42 19.44 -1.45
C TYR A 103 -12.83 19.93 -0.06
N ARG A 104 -13.23 19.03 0.83
CA ARG A 104 -13.59 19.36 2.22
C ARG A 104 -12.41 19.95 2.98
N TRP A 105 -11.23 19.35 2.84
CA TRP A 105 -10.01 19.87 3.46
C TRP A 105 -9.65 21.27 2.98
N ARG A 106 -9.71 21.51 1.68
CA ARG A 106 -9.50 22.85 1.10
C ARG A 106 -10.48 23.89 1.67
N LYS A 107 -11.74 23.51 1.85
CA LYS A 107 -12.77 24.39 2.40
C LYS A 107 -12.56 24.67 3.90
N SER A 108 -12.01 23.71 4.66
CA SER A 108 -11.71 23.90 6.09
C SER A 108 -10.40 24.64 6.34
N ALA A 109 -9.49 24.66 5.36
CA ALA A 109 -8.20 25.37 5.44
C ALA A 109 -8.27 26.82 4.92
N ALA A 110 -9.37 27.18 4.31
CA ALA A 110 -9.67 28.55 3.87
C ALA A 110 -10.50 29.30 4.91
#